data_275c719379d4412094b7d2d898f3e3e0
#
_entry.id   275c719379d4412094b7d2d898f3e3e0
#
_cell.length_a   1.000
_cell.length_b   1.000
_cell.length_c   1.000
_cell.angle_alpha   90.00
_cell.angle_beta   90.00
_cell.angle_gamma   90.00
#
_symmetry.space_group_name_H-M   'P 1'
#
loop_
_entity.id
_entity.type
_entity.pdbx_description
1 polymer ?
#
loop_
_entity_poly.entity_id
_entity_poly.type
_entity_poly.pdbx_seq_one_letter_code
_entity_poly.pdbx_strand_id
1 'polypeptide(L)'
;VIGLTLAGNALSDAMPQAAAAGVNITGSNWVWAVSLITLLVTVLIARYAKGLISQLPLLFGVAAGLIASVIACAATGDWSFFRSISDDALASPFRLGSIFAVPAFSLPKISWEAVLAIMPIAIATIPESTAHIYQLDIYVNDIAKKKGKGDQGIANLLPRNLIGDGLCDMISGVIGGPAGTNYGENISTMAITRVFSVPVMFVAGIIAMIVACFTPLVKAIYGIPLAVIGGLEIYLFGAIAAQGIAIMIDAKVDMFSGKNIAVIAVIMIFALGGQFACGGNIPMFGIDVPCIAGAAIIGMIINALLGIGEKKAANHSAETEQKATNA
;
A
#
# COMPACT_ATOMS: atom_id res chain seq x y z
N VAL A 1 -7.00 3.48 -6.80
CA VAL A 1 -7.98 4.02 -5.84
C VAL A 1 -7.43 4.01 -4.42
N ILE A 2 -6.82 2.89 -3.92
CA ILE A 2 -6.30 2.78 -2.54
C ILE A 2 -5.40 3.97 -2.17
N GLY A 3 -4.40 4.32 -3.00
CA GLY A 3 -3.54 5.47 -2.71
C GLY A 3 -4.30 6.80 -2.60
N LEU A 4 -5.39 6.98 -3.36
CA LEU A 4 -6.21 8.19 -3.30
C LEU A 4 -7.13 8.23 -2.07
N THR A 5 -7.63 7.09 -1.59
CA THR A 5 -8.42 7.03 -0.35
C THR A 5 -7.59 7.40 0.88
N LEU A 6 -6.28 7.15 0.85
CA LEU A 6 -5.35 7.50 1.93
C LEU A 6 -4.84 8.96 1.86
N ALA A 7 -5.19 9.72 0.83
CA ALA A 7 -4.75 11.10 0.67
C ALA A 7 -5.17 12.00 1.84
N GLY A 8 -6.34 11.74 2.44
CA GLY A 8 -6.81 12.46 3.63
C GLY A 8 -5.87 12.26 4.82
N ASN A 9 -5.42 11.05 5.06
CA ASN A 9 -4.49 10.73 6.15
C ASN A 9 -3.14 11.41 5.92
N ALA A 10 -2.58 11.29 4.71
CA ALA A 10 -1.31 11.92 4.35
C ALA A 10 -1.32 13.44 4.58
N LEU A 11 -2.39 14.12 4.16
CA LEU A 11 -2.54 15.55 4.37
C LEU A 11 -2.79 15.89 5.83
N SER A 12 -3.58 15.08 6.56
CA SER A 12 -3.81 15.25 7.99
C SER A 12 -2.50 15.19 8.78
N ASP A 13 -1.61 14.27 8.45
CA ASP A 13 -0.31 14.12 9.11
C ASP A 13 0.70 15.21 8.67
N ALA A 14 0.57 15.71 7.44
CA ALA A 14 1.44 16.74 6.89
C ALA A 14 1.11 18.15 7.37
N MET A 15 -0.12 18.43 7.79
CA MET A 15 -0.59 19.75 8.16
C MET A 15 -0.60 19.98 9.67
N PRO A 16 -0.58 21.26 10.13
CA PRO A 16 -0.77 21.59 11.53
C PRO A 16 -2.15 21.09 12.00
N GLN A 17 -2.17 20.18 12.95
CA GLN A 17 -3.41 19.72 13.57
C GLN A 17 -3.80 20.64 14.72
N ALA A 18 -5.10 20.89 14.90
CA ALA A 18 -5.58 21.55 16.11
C ALA A 18 -5.23 20.68 17.34
N ALA A 19 -4.89 21.32 18.45
CA ALA A 19 -4.35 20.74 19.68
C ALA A 19 -5.19 19.58 20.27
N ALA A 20 -5.20 18.45 19.57
CA ALA A 20 -5.70 17.21 20.10
C ALA A 20 -4.50 16.37 20.56
N ALA A 21 -4.43 16.15 21.87
CA ALA A 21 -3.50 15.22 22.52
C ALA A 21 -2.00 15.60 22.49
N GLY A 22 -1.62 16.72 23.12
CA GLY A 22 -0.26 16.88 23.67
C GLY A 22 0.83 17.25 22.70
N VAL A 23 0.54 17.63 21.47
CA VAL A 23 1.51 18.13 20.51
C VAL A 23 1.39 19.67 20.42
N ASN A 24 2.30 20.40 21.04
CA ASN A 24 2.22 21.87 21.19
C ASN A 24 2.70 22.70 20.00
N ILE A 25 3.19 22.11 18.92
CA ILE A 25 3.50 22.84 17.65
C ILE A 25 2.24 22.96 16.77
N THR A 26 1.09 22.99 17.41
CA THR A 26 -0.20 23.15 16.77
C THR A 26 -0.36 24.54 16.19
N GLY A 27 -0.68 24.62 14.92
CA GLY A 27 -0.90 25.89 14.21
C GLY A 27 0.35 26.54 13.65
N SER A 28 1.53 25.94 13.80
CA SER A 28 2.78 26.50 13.29
C SER A 28 3.03 26.14 11.82
N ASN A 29 3.41 27.13 11.01
CA ASN A 29 3.87 26.91 9.63
C ASN A 29 5.12 26.02 9.53
N TRP A 30 5.82 25.79 10.63
CA TRP A 30 6.95 24.86 10.69
C TRP A 30 6.54 23.41 10.37
N VAL A 31 5.31 23.01 10.72
CA VAL A 31 4.78 21.68 10.37
C VAL A 31 4.78 21.51 8.85
N TRP A 32 4.21 22.49 8.13
CA TRP A 32 4.24 22.49 6.66
C TRP A 32 5.66 22.55 6.10
N ALA A 33 6.54 23.35 6.68
CA ALA A 33 7.93 23.42 6.22
C ALA A 33 8.61 22.05 6.32
N VAL A 34 8.47 21.34 7.43
CA VAL A 34 9.04 20.01 7.63
C VAL A 34 8.45 19.00 6.65
N SER A 35 7.13 18.97 6.50
CA SER A 35 6.43 18.04 5.58
C SER A 35 6.87 18.29 4.12
N LEU A 36 6.90 19.54 3.69
CA LEU A 36 7.28 19.88 2.31
C LEU A 36 8.77 19.65 2.04
N ILE A 37 9.66 19.87 3.00
CA ILE A 37 11.09 19.53 2.87
C ILE A 37 11.24 18.03 2.72
N THR A 38 10.55 17.25 3.56
CA THR A 38 10.57 15.79 3.50
C THR A 38 10.09 15.29 2.14
N LEU A 39 8.94 15.78 1.67
CA LEU A 39 8.37 15.46 0.36
C LEU A 39 9.35 15.82 -0.75
N LEU A 40 9.85 17.06 -0.77
CA LEU A 40 10.72 17.55 -1.83
C LEU A 40 12.02 16.72 -1.93
N VAL A 41 12.67 16.47 -0.80
CA VAL A 41 13.90 15.65 -0.79
C VAL A 41 13.61 14.23 -1.26
N THR A 42 12.51 13.63 -0.83
CA THR A 42 12.10 12.28 -1.28
C THR A 42 11.92 12.26 -2.80
N VAL A 43 11.17 13.21 -3.37
CA VAL A 43 10.92 13.31 -4.82
C VAL A 43 12.22 13.56 -5.60
N LEU A 44 13.07 14.47 -5.13
CA LEU A 44 14.34 14.78 -5.79
C LEU A 44 15.27 13.56 -5.80
N ILE A 45 15.37 12.84 -4.70
CA ILE A 45 16.18 11.62 -4.63
C ILE A 45 15.59 10.53 -5.51
N ALA A 46 14.28 10.30 -5.47
CA ALA A 46 13.63 9.32 -6.33
C ALA A 46 13.86 9.60 -7.82
N ARG A 47 13.96 10.88 -8.21
CA ARG A 47 14.10 11.28 -9.62
C ARG A 47 15.53 11.39 -10.11
N TYR A 48 16.42 11.98 -9.31
CA TYR A 48 17.75 12.39 -9.77
C TYR A 48 18.90 11.56 -9.19
N ALA A 49 18.71 10.89 -8.06
CA ALA A 49 19.76 10.07 -7.49
C ALA A 49 20.07 8.84 -8.37
N LYS A 50 21.29 8.34 -8.26
CA LYS A 50 21.77 7.16 -8.97
C LYS A 50 22.39 6.15 -8.00
N GLY A 51 22.44 4.89 -8.41
CA GLY A 51 23.03 3.83 -7.60
C GLY A 51 22.24 3.50 -6.35
N LEU A 52 22.91 3.24 -5.24
CA LEU A 52 22.25 2.87 -3.96
C LEU A 52 21.35 3.96 -3.38
N ILE A 53 21.67 5.22 -3.60
CA ILE A 53 20.89 6.35 -3.06
C ILE A 53 19.49 6.39 -3.69
N SER A 54 19.38 6.08 -4.98
CA SER A 54 18.09 6.04 -5.68
C SER A 54 17.16 4.93 -5.21
N GLN A 55 17.67 3.96 -4.46
CA GLN A 55 16.90 2.84 -3.95
C GLN A 55 16.24 3.12 -2.58
N LEU A 56 16.68 4.19 -1.91
CA LEU A 56 16.28 4.53 -0.55
C LEU A 56 15.74 5.97 -0.45
N PRO A 57 14.87 6.43 -1.38
CA PRO A 57 14.40 7.81 -1.37
C PRO A 57 13.66 8.17 -0.09
N LEU A 58 12.88 7.24 0.45
CA LEU A 58 12.13 7.43 1.70
C LEU A 58 13.07 7.61 2.89
N LEU A 59 14.15 6.83 2.98
CA LEU A 59 15.11 6.95 4.07
C LEU A 59 15.79 8.32 4.10
N PHE A 60 16.21 8.82 2.94
CA PHE A 60 16.80 10.14 2.83
C PHE A 60 15.78 11.26 3.07
N GLY A 61 14.52 11.05 2.67
CA GLY A 61 13.42 11.93 2.99
C GLY A 61 13.21 12.04 4.50
N VAL A 62 13.16 10.89 5.21
CA VAL A 62 13.10 10.86 6.68
C VAL A 62 14.27 11.61 7.30
N ALA A 63 15.49 11.34 6.85
CA ALA A 63 16.68 12.00 7.41
C ALA A 63 16.62 13.52 7.24
N ALA A 64 16.25 14.02 6.06
CA ALA A 64 16.07 15.43 5.81
C ALA A 64 14.93 16.05 6.65
N GLY A 65 13.80 15.33 6.77
CA GLY A 65 12.68 15.73 7.60
C GLY A 65 13.03 15.79 9.09
N LEU A 66 13.80 14.83 9.59
CA LEU A 66 14.31 14.86 10.98
C LEU A 66 15.25 16.05 11.22
N ILE A 67 16.15 16.34 10.29
CA ILE A 67 17.02 17.53 10.37
C ILE A 67 16.17 18.80 10.39
N ALA A 68 15.19 18.91 9.50
CA ALA A 68 14.27 20.04 9.46
C ALA A 68 13.45 20.15 10.76
N SER A 69 13.05 19.03 11.36
CA SER A 69 12.35 18.99 12.65
C SER A 69 13.22 19.48 13.80
N VAL A 70 14.49 19.11 13.84
CA VAL A 70 15.45 19.62 14.84
C VAL A 70 15.64 21.14 14.70
N ILE A 71 15.74 21.64 13.47
CA ILE A 71 15.85 23.08 13.20
C ILE A 71 14.57 23.79 13.67
N ALA A 72 13.40 23.26 13.38
CA ALA A 72 12.12 23.81 13.81
C ALA A 72 12.01 23.85 15.34
N CYS A 73 12.41 22.78 16.03
CA CYS A 73 12.42 22.72 17.49
C CYS A 73 13.40 23.73 18.09
N ALA A 74 14.59 23.88 17.52
CA ALA A 74 15.57 24.86 17.97
C ALA A 74 15.09 26.31 17.76
N ALA A 75 14.36 26.58 16.67
CA ALA A 75 13.82 27.91 16.37
C ALA A 75 12.62 28.27 17.26
N THR A 76 11.81 27.29 17.66
CA THR A 76 10.59 27.50 18.46
C THR A 76 10.81 27.30 19.96
N GLY A 77 11.90 26.63 20.35
CA GLY A 77 12.16 26.21 21.73
C GLY A 77 11.29 25.04 22.20
N ASP A 78 10.46 24.46 21.32
CA ASP A 78 9.52 23.39 21.64
C ASP A 78 9.95 22.05 21.04
N TRP A 79 10.29 21.10 21.89
CA TRP A 79 10.72 19.74 21.51
C TRP A 79 9.59 18.73 21.53
N SER A 80 8.36 19.12 21.83
CA SER A 80 7.19 18.25 21.82
C SER A 80 6.83 17.74 20.40
N PHE A 81 7.48 18.27 19.39
CA PHE A 81 7.35 17.83 17.99
C PHE A 81 7.77 16.37 17.78
N PHE A 82 8.75 15.89 18.54
CA PHE A 82 9.13 14.49 18.56
C PHE A 82 8.17 13.70 19.44
N ARG A 83 7.59 12.67 18.86
CA ARG A 83 6.69 11.77 19.59
C ARG A 83 7.49 10.87 20.55
N SER A 84 6.88 10.53 21.66
CA SER A 84 7.42 9.54 22.58
C SER A 84 6.44 8.40 22.76
N ILE A 85 6.95 7.17 22.77
CA ILE A 85 6.16 6.01 23.16
C ILE A 85 6.51 5.63 24.59
N SER A 86 5.50 5.44 25.43
CA SER A 86 5.72 5.04 26.81
C SER A 86 6.30 3.63 26.90
N ASP A 87 7.07 3.36 27.94
CA ASP A 87 7.59 2.02 28.19
C ASP A 87 6.48 0.99 28.40
N ASP A 88 5.34 1.42 28.94
CA ASP A 88 4.16 0.57 29.14
C ASP A 88 3.50 0.16 27.84
N ALA A 89 3.50 1.02 26.83
CA ALA A 89 3.00 0.68 25.50
C ALA A 89 3.87 -0.34 24.75
N LEU A 90 5.15 -0.45 25.14
CA LEU A 90 6.08 -1.46 24.66
C LEU A 90 6.18 -2.65 25.61
N ALA A 91 5.31 -2.75 26.62
CA ALA A 91 5.33 -3.81 27.61
C ALA A 91 5.02 -5.15 26.96
N SER A 92 6.05 -5.93 26.75
CA SER A 92 5.97 -7.34 26.41
C SER A 92 6.12 -8.18 27.68
N PRO A 93 5.35 -9.27 27.84
CA PRO A 93 5.50 -10.19 28.97
C PRO A 93 6.90 -10.84 29.03
N PHE A 94 7.64 -10.81 27.90
CA PHE A 94 8.98 -11.37 27.78
C PHE A 94 10.01 -10.28 27.42
N ARG A 95 10.30 -9.41 28.38
CA ARG A 95 11.27 -8.33 28.20
C ARG A 95 12.65 -8.79 28.70
N LEU A 96 13.60 -8.89 27.77
CA LEU A 96 15.03 -9.11 28.14
C LEU A 96 15.69 -7.73 28.32
N GLY A 97 15.55 -7.14 29.48
CA GLY A 97 16.07 -5.81 29.79
C GLY A 97 15.34 -4.69 29.02
N SER A 98 15.97 -3.52 28.86
CA SER A 98 15.42 -2.36 28.16
C SER A 98 15.67 -2.36 26.65
N ILE A 99 16.43 -3.34 26.13
CA ILE A 99 16.95 -3.33 24.75
C ILE A 99 16.16 -4.26 23.84
N PHE A 100 15.75 -5.43 24.33
CA PHE A 100 15.00 -6.40 23.54
C PHE A 100 13.63 -6.69 24.16
N ALA A 101 12.60 -6.71 23.31
CA ALA A 101 11.26 -7.13 23.68
C ALA A 101 10.77 -8.15 22.66
N VAL A 102 10.30 -9.31 23.14
CA VAL A 102 9.66 -10.31 22.30
C VAL A 102 8.23 -9.84 22.01
N PRO A 103 7.68 -10.05 20.78
CA PRO A 103 6.30 -9.69 20.47
C PRO A 103 5.31 -10.27 21.48
N ALA A 104 4.28 -9.51 21.80
CA ALA A 104 3.18 -9.98 22.64
C ALA A 104 2.28 -10.87 21.77
N PHE A 105 2.58 -12.16 21.72
CA PHE A 105 1.73 -13.12 21.03
C PHE A 105 0.36 -13.21 21.70
N SER A 106 -0.69 -13.08 20.90
CA SER A 106 -2.07 -13.21 21.35
C SER A 106 -2.82 -14.22 20.50
N LEU A 107 -3.64 -15.05 21.13
CA LEU A 107 -4.50 -15.96 20.39
C LEU A 107 -5.67 -15.18 19.76
N PRO A 108 -6.10 -15.55 18.55
CA PRO A 108 -7.20 -14.89 17.89
C PRO A 108 -8.51 -15.05 18.65
N LYS A 109 -9.30 -13.97 18.70
CA LYS A 109 -10.69 -14.01 19.17
C LYS A 109 -11.61 -14.03 17.95
N ILE A 110 -12.50 -14.99 17.89
CA ILE A 110 -13.47 -15.10 16.80
C ILE A 110 -14.53 -14.01 17.00
N SER A 111 -14.64 -13.10 16.03
CA SER A 111 -15.69 -12.08 15.94
C SER A 111 -16.24 -12.07 14.52
N TRP A 112 -17.53 -12.35 14.38
CA TRP A 112 -18.22 -12.30 13.08
C TRP A 112 -18.23 -10.88 12.50
N GLU A 113 -18.29 -9.86 13.34
CA GLU A 113 -18.20 -8.47 12.91
C GLU A 113 -16.84 -8.17 12.26
N ALA A 114 -15.74 -8.62 12.88
CA ALA A 114 -14.41 -8.47 12.31
C ALA A 114 -14.23 -9.26 11.00
N VAL A 115 -14.80 -10.47 10.92
CA VAL A 115 -14.77 -11.29 9.70
C VAL A 115 -15.51 -10.57 8.56
N LEU A 116 -16.72 -10.07 8.81
CA LEU A 116 -17.51 -9.37 7.79
C LEU A 116 -16.86 -8.03 7.37
N ALA A 117 -16.17 -7.34 8.29
CA ALA A 117 -15.47 -6.10 7.98
C ALA A 117 -14.21 -6.31 7.13
N ILE A 118 -13.42 -7.38 7.38
CA ILE A 118 -12.09 -7.54 6.77
C ILE A 118 -12.13 -8.50 5.58
N MET A 119 -12.91 -9.59 5.63
CA MET A 119 -12.94 -10.60 4.56
C MET A 119 -13.19 -10.02 3.15
N PRO A 120 -14.09 -9.03 2.97
CA PRO A 120 -14.30 -8.44 1.64
C PRO A 120 -13.07 -7.71 1.07
N ILE A 121 -12.13 -7.26 1.93
CA ILE A 121 -10.90 -6.59 1.49
C ILE A 121 -10.00 -7.56 0.71
N ALA A 122 -10.05 -8.87 1.00
CA ALA A 122 -9.31 -9.89 0.27
C ALA A 122 -9.62 -9.88 -1.25
N ILE A 123 -10.83 -9.49 -1.63
CA ILE A 123 -11.21 -9.32 -3.04
C ILE A 123 -10.40 -8.20 -3.72
N ALA A 124 -10.03 -7.17 -2.97
CA ALA A 124 -9.22 -6.07 -3.48
C ALA A 124 -7.71 -6.41 -3.53
N THR A 125 -7.21 -7.26 -2.62
CA THR A 125 -5.80 -7.66 -2.59
C THR A 125 -5.43 -8.68 -3.67
N ILE A 126 -6.36 -9.53 -4.13
CA ILE A 126 -6.11 -10.50 -5.20
C ILE A 126 -5.63 -9.84 -6.51
N PRO A 127 -6.30 -8.80 -7.06
CA PRO A 127 -5.80 -8.08 -8.23
C PRO A 127 -4.44 -7.42 -8.01
N GLU A 128 -4.19 -6.89 -6.81
CA GLU A 128 -2.91 -6.28 -6.44
C GLU A 128 -1.78 -7.31 -6.46
N SER A 129 -1.94 -8.42 -5.76
CA SER A 129 -0.98 -9.52 -5.75
C SER A 129 -0.75 -10.09 -7.15
N THR A 130 -1.81 -10.17 -7.96
CA THR A 130 -1.72 -10.59 -9.36
C THR A 130 -0.84 -9.65 -10.17
N ALA A 131 -1.05 -8.33 -10.07
CA ALA A 131 -0.25 -7.33 -10.77
C ALA A 131 1.22 -7.38 -10.36
N HIS A 132 1.51 -7.57 -9.08
CA HIS A 132 2.88 -7.70 -8.58
C HIS A 132 3.60 -8.94 -9.10
N ILE A 133 2.92 -10.08 -9.22
CA ILE A 133 3.52 -11.28 -9.81
C ILE A 133 3.85 -11.09 -11.29
N TYR A 134 2.97 -10.46 -12.07
CA TYR A 134 3.28 -10.13 -13.45
C TYR A 134 4.43 -9.13 -13.57
N GLN A 135 4.50 -8.14 -12.70
CA GLN A 135 5.62 -7.20 -12.64
C GLN A 135 6.94 -7.93 -12.33
N LEU A 136 6.93 -8.85 -11.37
CA LEU A 136 8.09 -9.68 -11.04
C LEU A 136 8.51 -10.55 -12.21
N ASP A 137 7.58 -11.16 -12.93
CA ASP A 137 7.81 -11.98 -14.12
C ASP A 137 8.56 -11.19 -15.21
N ILE A 138 8.11 -9.96 -15.49
CA ILE A 138 8.77 -9.07 -16.47
C ILE A 138 10.23 -8.81 -16.07
N TYR A 139 10.49 -8.46 -14.82
CA TYR A 139 11.84 -8.14 -14.35
C TYR A 139 12.77 -9.36 -14.35
N VAL A 140 12.27 -10.50 -13.90
CA VAL A 140 13.06 -11.75 -13.88
C VAL A 140 13.37 -12.22 -15.30
N ASN A 141 12.40 -12.14 -16.21
CA ASN A 141 12.60 -12.54 -17.61
C ASN A 141 13.51 -11.58 -18.37
N ASP A 142 13.53 -10.29 -18.07
CA ASP A 142 14.52 -9.35 -18.65
C ASP A 142 15.96 -9.76 -18.28
N ILE A 143 16.18 -10.13 -17.00
CA ILE A 143 17.50 -10.61 -16.56
C ILE A 143 17.83 -11.98 -17.12
N ALA A 144 16.86 -12.89 -17.21
CA ALA A 144 17.04 -14.21 -17.78
C ALA A 144 17.49 -14.13 -19.26
N LYS A 145 16.82 -13.27 -20.04
CA LYS A 145 17.19 -12.99 -21.44
C LYS A 145 18.63 -12.47 -21.56
N LYS A 146 19.03 -11.51 -20.71
CA LYS A 146 20.39 -10.98 -20.68
C LYS A 146 21.44 -12.03 -20.33
N LYS A 147 21.06 -13.09 -19.61
CA LYS A 147 21.90 -14.23 -19.23
C LYS A 147 21.78 -15.42 -20.22
N GLY A 148 21.09 -15.26 -21.35
CA GLY A 148 20.87 -16.33 -22.33
C GLY A 148 19.96 -17.45 -21.81
N LYS A 149 19.15 -17.21 -20.78
CA LYS A 149 18.16 -18.15 -20.26
C LYS A 149 16.78 -17.87 -20.86
N GLY A 150 15.99 -18.93 -21.02
CA GLY A 150 14.60 -18.81 -21.48
C GLY A 150 13.67 -18.21 -20.43
N ASP A 151 12.39 -18.18 -20.78
CA ASP A 151 11.32 -17.73 -19.90
C ASP A 151 11.31 -18.55 -18.60
N GLN A 152 11.24 -17.85 -17.46
CA GLN A 152 11.26 -18.47 -16.14
C GLN A 152 9.86 -18.84 -15.63
N GLY A 153 8.80 -18.40 -16.34
CA GLY A 153 7.41 -18.77 -16.06
C GLY A 153 6.90 -18.37 -14.68
N ILE A 154 7.36 -17.25 -14.15
CA ILE A 154 6.93 -16.75 -12.81
C ILE A 154 5.43 -16.50 -12.79
N ALA A 155 4.84 -15.96 -13.87
CA ALA A 155 3.41 -15.73 -14.00
C ALA A 155 2.58 -17.02 -13.78
N ASN A 156 3.10 -18.19 -14.18
CA ASN A 156 2.43 -19.49 -13.99
C ASN A 156 2.37 -19.91 -12.51
N LEU A 157 3.17 -19.28 -11.65
CA LEU A 157 3.18 -19.55 -10.21
C LEU A 157 2.14 -18.71 -9.44
N LEU A 158 1.36 -17.85 -10.13
CA LEU A 158 0.34 -16.99 -9.51
C LEU A 158 -0.59 -17.75 -8.55
N PRO A 159 -1.17 -18.92 -8.87
CA PRO A 159 -2.02 -19.63 -7.92
C PRO A 159 -1.28 -20.05 -6.65
N ARG A 160 -0.01 -20.47 -6.78
CA ARG A 160 0.82 -20.85 -5.63
C ARG A 160 1.17 -19.63 -4.76
N ASN A 161 1.43 -18.48 -5.39
CA ASN A 161 1.69 -17.24 -4.68
C ASN A 161 0.46 -16.81 -3.85
N LEU A 162 -0.74 -16.81 -4.44
CA LEU A 162 -1.97 -16.44 -3.75
C LEU A 162 -2.27 -17.38 -2.56
N ILE A 163 -2.03 -18.69 -2.72
CA ILE A 163 -2.18 -19.64 -1.61
C ILE A 163 -1.13 -19.37 -0.53
N GLY A 164 0.11 -19.11 -0.91
CA GLY A 164 1.20 -18.81 0.02
C GLY A 164 0.94 -17.52 0.80
N ASP A 165 0.48 -16.47 0.13
CA ASP A 165 0.10 -15.19 0.71
C ASP A 165 -1.01 -15.37 1.76
N GLY A 166 -2.10 -16.03 1.40
CA GLY A 166 -3.19 -16.32 2.32
C GLY A 166 -2.78 -17.21 3.52
N LEU A 167 -1.89 -18.18 3.32
CA LEU A 167 -1.35 -18.98 4.43
C LEU A 167 -0.49 -18.14 5.37
N CYS A 168 0.33 -17.23 4.84
CA CYS A 168 1.11 -16.31 5.65
C CYS A 168 0.21 -15.36 6.47
N ASP A 169 -0.87 -14.86 5.88
CA ASP A 169 -1.86 -14.03 6.57
C ASP A 169 -2.56 -14.80 7.70
N MET A 170 -2.93 -16.05 7.46
CA MET A 170 -3.50 -16.91 8.49
C MET A 170 -2.53 -17.14 9.65
N ILE A 171 -1.25 -17.43 9.36
CA ILE A 171 -0.21 -17.60 10.38
C ILE A 171 -0.02 -16.29 11.16
N SER A 172 0.07 -15.16 10.47
CA SER A 172 0.17 -13.84 11.09
C SER A 172 -1.01 -13.57 12.04
N GLY A 173 -2.24 -13.82 11.58
CA GLY A 173 -3.43 -13.66 12.40
C GLY A 173 -3.45 -14.57 13.64
N VAL A 174 -2.99 -15.82 13.52
CA VAL A 174 -2.92 -16.76 14.66
C VAL A 174 -1.93 -16.31 15.73
N ILE A 175 -0.83 -15.68 15.35
CA ILE A 175 0.17 -15.16 16.29
C ILE A 175 -0.12 -13.73 16.77
N GLY A 176 -1.22 -13.11 16.31
CA GLY A 176 -1.65 -11.78 16.74
C GLY A 176 -1.09 -10.62 15.89
N GLY A 177 -0.56 -10.92 14.69
CA GLY A 177 -0.11 -9.93 13.71
C GLY A 177 -1.22 -9.50 12.75
N PRO A 178 -1.03 -8.39 12.01
CA PRO A 178 -1.93 -7.98 10.94
C PRO A 178 -1.75 -8.85 9.71
N ALA A 179 -2.75 -8.84 8.81
CA ALA A 179 -2.63 -9.38 7.48
C ALA A 179 -1.58 -8.59 6.68
N GLY A 180 -0.86 -9.27 5.81
CA GLY A 180 0.13 -8.70 4.92
C GLY A 180 -0.40 -8.51 3.49
N THR A 181 0.48 -8.08 2.60
CA THR A 181 0.26 -8.05 1.16
C THR A 181 1.62 -8.04 0.44
N ASN A 182 1.61 -8.27 -0.87
CA ASN A 182 2.80 -8.13 -1.68
C ASN A 182 3.13 -6.65 -1.90
N TYR A 183 4.37 -6.22 -1.59
CA TYR A 183 4.79 -4.82 -1.73
C TYR A 183 5.54 -4.58 -3.05
N GLY A 184 5.01 -3.67 -3.87
CA GLY A 184 5.63 -3.23 -5.12
C GLY A 184 6.99 -2.57 -4.92
N GLU A 185 7.20 -1.90 -3.79
CA GLU A 185 8.46 -1.28 -3.40
C GLU A 185 9.58 -2.32 -3.26
N ASN A 186 9.28 -3.49 -2.69
CA ASN A 186 10.24 -4.59 -2.58
C ASN A 186 10.62 -5.12 -3.96
N ILE A 187 9.64 -5.30 -4.85
CA ILE A 187 9.87 -5.73 -6.24
C ILE A 187 10.70 -4.70 -6.99
N SER A 188 10.42 -3.41 -6.80
CA SER A 188 11.20 -2.33 -7.38
C SER A 188 12.66 -2.35 -6.89
N THR A 189 12.87 -2.56 -5.60
CA THR A 189 14.21 -2.72 -5.02
C THR A 189 14.94 -3.93 -5.59
N MET A 190 14.26 -5.07 -5.74
CA MET A 190 14.80 -6.27 -6.38
C MET A 190 15.20 -5.99 -7.84
N ALA A 191 14.39 -5.24 -8.58
CA ALA A 191 14.66 -4.87 -9.95
C ALA A 191 15.90 -3.97 -10.09
N ILE A 192 16.07 -3.00 -9.21
CA ILE A 192 17.20 -2.07 -9.20
C ILE A 192 18.49 -2.78 -8.78
N THR A 193 18.43 -3.58 -7.73
CA THR A 193 19.58 -4.36 -7.23
C THR A 193 19.91 -5.56 -8.10
N ARG A 194 18.97 -5.98 -8.96
CA ARG A 194 19.02 -7.20 -9.77
C ARG A 194 19.18 -8.47 -8.93
N VAL A 195 18.71 -8.46 -7.69
CA VAL A 195 18.76 -9.59 -6.76
C VAL A 195 17.36 -10.18 -6.64
N PHE A 196 17.17 -11.37 -7.21
CA PHE A 196 15.93 -12.15 -7.18
C PHE A 196 16.15 -13.51 -6.51
N SER A 197 17.05 -13.56 -5.54
CA SER A 197 17.44 -14.79 -4.86
C SER A 197 16.52 -15.09 -3.68
N VAL A 198 15.84 -16.23 -3.71
CA VAL A 198 14.96 -16.69 -2.62
C VAL A 198 15.68 -16.77 -1.26
N PRO A 199 16.93 -17.31 -1.16
CA PRO A 199 17.67 -17.29 0.10
C PRO A 199 17.89 -15.88 0.66
N VAL A 200 18.14 -14.89 -0.20
CA VAL A 200 18.30 -13.48 0.24
C VAL A 200 17.00 -12.97 0.86
N MET A 201 15.84 -13.24 0.25
CA MET A 201 14.55 -12.86 0.79
C MET A 201 14.26 -13.52 2.13
N PHE A 202 14.58 -14.82 2.25
CA PHE A 202 14.41 -15.56 3.49
C PHE A 202 15.26 -15.00 4.64
N VAL A 203 16.55 -14.74 4.37
CA VAL A 203 17.46 -14.14 5.36
C VAL A 203 17.02 -12.71 5.72
N ALA A 204 16.56 -11.92 4.75
CA ALA A 204 16.03 -10.59 5.00
C ALA A 204 14.82 -10.63 5.95
N GLY A 205 13.91 -11.60 5.76
CA GLY A 205 12.78 -11.82 6.67
C GLY A 205 13.22 -12.16 8.10
N ILE A 206 14.22 -13.03 8.27
CA ILE A 206 14.78 -13.36 9.60
C ILE A 206 15.39 -12.11 10.23
N ILE A 207 16.18 -11.34 9.48
CA ILE A 207 16.78 -10.09 9.99
C ILE A 207 15.70 -9.11 10.40
N ALA A 208 14.63 -8.96 9.62
CA ALA A 208 13.50 -8.08 9.94
C ALA A 208 12.83 -8.49 11.26
N MET A 209 12.63 -9.80 11.50
CA MET A 209 12.07 -10.29 12.77
C MET A 209 12.98 -9.95 13.97
N ILE A 210 14.31 -10.11 13.83
CA ILE A 210 15.26 -9.77 14.88
C ILE A 210 15.26 -8.27 15.15
N VAL A 211 15.28 -7.46 14.09
CA VAL A 211 15.27 -6.00 14.18
C VAL A 211 13.97 -5.48 14.80
N ALA A 212 12.83 -6.11 14.52
CA ALA A 212 11.56 -5.76 15.13
C ALA A 212 11.52 -5.97 16.67
N CYS A 213 12.35 -6.86 17.19
CA CYS A 213 12.50 -7.07 18.64
C CYS A 213 13.43 -6.03 19.32
N PHE A 214 14.13 -5.20 18.53
CA PHE A 214 15.09 -4.23 19.06
C PHE A 214 14.39 -2.93 19.48
N THR A 215 14.07 -2.82 20.76
CA THR A 215 13.28 -1.73 21.36
C THR A 215 13.81 -0.32 21.05
N PRO A 216 15.13 -0.02 21.10
CA PRO A 216 15.62 1.32 20.79
C PRO A 216 15.27 1.77 19.37
N LEU A 217 15.35 0.88 18.39
CA LEU A 217 14.97 1.20 17.00
C LEU A 217 13.46 1.43 16.89
N VAL A 218 12.65 0.60 17.55
CA VAL A 218 11.20 0.78 17.58
C VAL A 218 10.85 2.16 18.16
N LYS A 219 11.45 2.54 19.29
CA LYS A 219 11.27 3.86 19.88
C LYS A 219 11.70 5.00 18.95
N ALA A 220 12.83 4.84 18.27
CA ALA A 220 13.31 5.84 17.31
C ALA A 220 12.35 6.02 16.15
N ILE A 221 11.81 4.94 15.59
CA ILE A 221 10.82 5.00 14.50
C ILE A 221 9.52 5.66 14.98
N TYR A 222 8.99 5.28 16.13
CA TYR A 222 7.80 5.92 16.70
C TYR A 222 8.04 7.38 17.12
N GLY A 223 9.29 7.76 17.38
CA GLY A 223 9.69 9.13 17.69
C GLY A 223 9.65 10.08 16.49
N ILE A 224 9.53 9.57 15.27
CA ILE A 224 9.49 10.41 14.06
C ILE A 224 8.25 11.33 14.11
N PRO A 225 8.43 12.66 13.91
CA PRO A 225 7.32 13.60 13.87
C PRO A 225 6.30 13.28 12.78
N LEU A 226 5.00 13.48 13.06
CA LEU A 226 3.92 13.25 12.08
C LEU A 226 4.13 14.04 10.79
N ALA A 227 4.64 15.28 10.88
CA ALA A 227 4.95 16.07 9.71
C ALA A 227 5.94 15.39 8.74
N VAL A 228 6.92 14.67 9.28
CA VAL A 228 7.86 13.89 8.46
C VAL A 228 7.14 12.73 7.80
N ILE A 229 6.32 12.02 8.55
CA ILE A 229 5.52 10.90 8.05
C ILE A 229 4.56 11.39 6.97
N GLY A 230 3.79 12.44 7.21
CA GLY A 230 2.86 13.00 6.24
C GLY A 230 3.55 13.46 4.94
N GLY A 231 4.75 14.05 5.04
CA GLY A 231 5.55 14.39 3.85
C GLY A 231 5.94 13.16 3.02
N LEU A 232 6.25 12.03 3.66
CA LEU A 232 6.50 10.76 2.97
C LEU A 232 5.24 10.15 2.39
N GLU A 233 4.14 10.17 3.14
CA GLU A 233 2.86 9.59 2.75
C GLU A 233 2.28 10.26 1.50
N ILE A 234 2.42 11.58 1.36
CA ILE A 234 2.01 12.29 0.15
C ILE A 234 2.71 11.69 -1.08
N TYR A 235 4.01 11.44 -1.00
CA TYR A 235 4.74 10.80 -2.09
C TYR A 235 4.34 9.34 -2.28
N LEU A 236 4.29 8.57 -1.20
CA LEU A 236 4.06 7.12 -1.24
C LEU A 236 2.67 6.80 -1.77
N PHE A 237 1.62 7.41 -1.21
CA PHE A 237 0.24 7.15 -1.64
C PHE A 237 -0.02 7.71 -3.05
N GLY A 238 0.61 8.85 -3.38
CA GLY A 238 0.60 9.37 -4.75
C GLY A 238 1.26 8.42 -5.74
N ALA A 239 2.39 7.82 -5.38
CA ALA A 239 3.08 6.82 -6.21
C ALA A 239 2.22 5.56 -6.42
N ILE A 240 1.54 5.06 -5.37
CA ILE A 240 0.60 3.93 -5.47
C ILE A 240 -0.54 4.26 -6.44
N ALA A 241 -1.11 5.46 -6.35
CA ALA A 241 -2.16 5.90 -7.28
C ALA A 241 -1.66 5.97 -8.72
N ALA A 242 -0.45 6.51 -8.95
CA ALA A 242 0.18 6.59 -10.26
C ALA A 242 0.50 5.21 -10.84
N GLN A 243 0.96 4.26 -10.02
CA GLN A 243 1.17 2.87 -10.44
C GLN A 243 -0.14 2.20 -10.91
N GLY A 244 -1.25 2.44 -10.23
CA GLY A 244 -2.55 1.95 -10.67
C GLY A 244 -2.95 2.48 -12.05
N ILE A 245 -2.67 3.75 -12.34
CA ILE A 245 -2.88 4.35 -13.66
C ILE A 245 -1.94 3.72 -14.70
N ALA A 246 -0.67 3.52 -14.35
CA ALA A 246 0.32 2.89 -15.23
C ALA A 246 -0.09 1.47 -15.63
N ILE A 247 -0.64 0.67 -14.70
CA ILE A 247 -1.17 -0.68 -14.99
C ILE A 247 -2.33 -0.62 -15.99
N MET A 248 -3.24 0.35 -15.88
CA MET A 248 -4.34 0.50 -16.85
C MET A 248 -3.82 0.84 -18.25
N ILE A 249 -2.78 1.68 -18.34
CA ILE A 249 -2.14 2.06 -19.61
C ILE A 249 -1.42 0.84 -20.21
N ASP A 250 -0.66 0.10 -19.42
CA ASP A 250 0.09 -1.08 -19.86
C ASP A 250 -0.85 -2.20 -20.33
N ALA A 251 -1.96 -2.40 -19.62
CA ALA A 251 -3.02 -3.31 -20.01
C ALA A 251 -3.86 -2.81 -21.22
N LYS A 252 -3.52 -1.64 -21.80
CA LYS A 252 -4.21 -1.03 -22.95
C LYS A 252 -5.71 -0.92 -22.74
N VAL A 253 -6.13 -0.57 -21.53
CA VAL A 253 -7.55 -0.38 -21.22
C VAL A 253 -8.09 0.77 -22.07
N ASP A 254 -9.11 0.47 -22.88
CA ASP A 254 -9.78 1.50 -23.66
C ASP A 254 -10.62 2.40 -22.73
N MET A 255 -10.09 3.60 -22.50
CA MET A 255 -10.72 4.61 -21.63
C MET A 255 -11.91 5.31 -22.29
N PHE A 256 -12.18 5.06 -23.57
CA PHE A 256 -13.33 5.60 -24.30
C PHE A 256 -14.48 4.59 -24.40
N SER A 257 -14.25 3.34 -24.04
CA SER A 257 -15.31 2.33 -23.94
C SER A 257 -16.31 2.70 -22.84
N GLY A 258 -17.58 2.80 -23.16
CA GLY A 258 -18.65 3.12 -22.21
C GLY A 258 -18.70 2.13 -21.02
N LYS A 259 -18.37 0.86 -21.26
CA LYS A 259 -18.26 -0.15 -20.22
C LYS A 259 -17.12 0.17 -19.23
N ASN A 260 -15.93 0.44 -19.75
CA ASN A 260 -14.76 0.71 -18.91
C ASN A 260 -14.94 2.01 -18.12
N ILE A 261 -15.50 3.05 -18.76
CA ILE A 261 -15.84 4.30 -18.09
C ILE A 261 -16.82 4.05 -16.95
N ALA A 262 -17.90 3.31 -17.17
CA ALA A 262 -18.90 3.02 -16.14
C ALA A 262 -18.29 2.29 -14.95
N VAL A 263 -17.50 1.25 -15.20
CA VAL A 263 -16.83 0.47 -14.15
C VAL A 263 -15.86 1.33 -13.35
N ILE A 264 -14.97 2.08 -14.03
CA ILE A 264 -13.97 2.94 -13.38
C ILE A 264 -14.66 4.05 -12.56
N ALA A 265 -15.67 4.72 -13.14
CA ALA A 265 -16.38 5.78 -12.46
C ALA A 265 -17.05 5.30 -11.18
N VAL A 266 -17.74 4.17 -11.23
CA VAL A 266 -18.40 3.61 -10.04
C VAL A 266 -17.37 3.21 -8.97
N ILE A 267 -16.30 2.51 -9.33
CA ILE A 267 -15.25 2.12 -8.39
C ILE A 267 -14.63 3.37 -7.73
N MET A 268 -14.31 4.39 -8.52
CA MET A 268 -13.70 5.61 -7.99
C MET A 268 -14.64 6.37 -7.04
N ILE A 269 -15.88 6.59 -7.45
CA ILE A 269 -16.84 7.36 -6.64
C ILE A 269 -17.21 6.58 -5.37
N PHE A 270 -17.42 5.27 -5.47
CA PHE A 270 -17.77 4.47 -4.30
C PHE A 270 -16.64 4.44 -3.26
N ALA A 271 -15.40 4.25 -3.71
CA ALA A 271 -14.26 4.20 -2.80
C ALA A 271 -13.90 5.59 -2.23
N LEU A 272 -13.77 6.61 -3.08
CA LEU A 272 -13.42 7.96 -2.62
C LEU A 272 -14.58 8.61 -1.85
N GLY A 273 -15.81 8.51 -2.37
CA GLY A 273 -17.00 9.01 -1.69
C GLY A 273 -17.20 8.34 -0.34
N GLY A 274 -17.06 7.01 -0.28
CA GLY A 274 -17.15 6.25 0.97
C GLY A 274 -16.08 6.65 1.99
N GLN A 275 -14.85 6.90 1.53
CA GLN A 275 -13.77 7.35 2.41
C GLN A 275 -14.06 8.75 2.98
N PHE A 276 -14.41 9.72 2.13
CA PHE A 276 -14.52 11.11 2.55
C PHE A 276 -15.90 11.47 3.15
N ALA A 277 -16.98 10.82 2.70
CA ALA A 277 -18.33 11.09 3.23
C ALA A 277 -18.72 10.20 4.41
N CYS A 278 -18.21 8.95 4.46
CA CYS A 278 -18.63 7.95 5.44
C CYS A 278 -17.46 7.46 6.34
N GLY A 279 -16.32 8.13 6.31
CA GLY A 279 -15.17 7.75 7.15
C GLY A 279 -14.59 6.36 6.84
N GLY A 280 -14.76 5.87 5.60
CA GLY A 280 -14.23 4.60 5.13
C GLY A 280 -15.21 3.42 5.18
N ASN A 281 -16.31 3.53 5.90
CA ASN A 281 -17.34 2.50 6.00
C ASN A 281 -18.69 3.04 5.52
N ILE A 282 -19.22 2.43 4.47
CA ILE A 282 -20.51 2.83 3.89
C ILE A 282 -21.61 2.02 4.56
N PRO A 283 -22.58 2.66 5.28
CA PRO A 283 -23.69 1.94 5.87
C PRO A 283 -24.65 1.48 4.77
N MET A 284 -24.66 0.18 4.45
CA MET A 284 -25.52 -0.42 3.43
C MET A 284 -26.27 -1.60 4.00
N PHE A 285 -27.59 -1.61 3.84
CA PHE A 285 -28.46 -2.74 4.25
C PHE A 285 -28.31 -3.18 5.71
N GLY A 286 -27.94 -2.24 6.60
CA GLY A 286 -27.75 -2.52 8.02
C GLY A 286 -26.39 -3.08 8.41
N ILE A 287 -25.43 -3.10 7.49
CA ILE A 287 -24.03 -3.46 7.72
C ILE A 287 -23.10 -2.35 7.25
N ASP A 288 -21.99 -2.18 7.97
CA ASP A 288 -20.93 -1.25 7.58
C ASP A 288 -19.98 -1.92 6.59
N VAL A 289 -20.06 -1.52 5.32
CA VAL A 289 -19.24 -2.07 4.25
C VAL A 289 -18.01 -1.18 4.05
N PRO A 290 -16.78 -1.71 4.19
CA PRO A 290 -15.57 -0.97 3.87
C PRO A 290 -15.62 -0.45 2.43
N CYS A 291 -15.39 0.85 2.23
CA CYS A 291 -15.60 1.52 0.95
C CYS A 291 -14.77 0.92 -0.21
N ILE A 292 -13.53 0.50 0.07
CA ILE A 292 -12.64 -0.12 -0.92
C ILE A 292 -13.20 -1.49 -1.35
N ALA A 293 -13.61 -2.32 -0.39
CA ALA A 293 -14.18 -3.63 -0.65
C ALA A 293 -15.52 -3.51 -1.39
N GLY A 294 -16.39 -2.61 -0.94
CA GLY A 294 -17.66 -2.31 -1.60
C GLY A 294 -17.48 -1.85 -3.04
N ALA A 295 -16.52 -0.95 -3.29
CA ALA A 295 -16.18 -0.48 -4.62
C ALA A 295 -15.70 -1.62 -5.53
N ALA A 296 -14.85 -2.52 -5.03
CA ALA A 296 -14.37 -3.67 -5.79
C ALA A 296 -15.52 -4.63 -6.15
N ILE A 297 -16.37 -4.98 -5.20
CA ILE A 297 -17.51 -5.88 -5.40
C ILE A 297 -18.49 -5.29 -6.43
N ILE A 298 -18.89 -4.03 -6.24
CA ILE A 298 -19.83 -3.36 -7.15
C ILE A 298 -19.21 -3.22 -8.54
N GLY A 299 -17.93 -2.86 -8.63
CA GLY A 299 -17.22 -2.76 -9.90
C GLY A 299 -17.19 -4.09 -10.66
N MET A 300 -16.94 -5.21 -9.96
CA MET A 300 -16.98 -6.55 -10.57
C MET A 300 -18.39 -6.94 -11.02
N ILE A 301 -19.41 -6.65 -10.24
CA ILE A 301 -20.81 -6.91 -10.61
C ILE A 301 -21.17 -6.12 -11.87
N ILE A 302 -20.88 -4.82 -11.91
CA ILE A 302 -21.17 -3.97 -13.09
C ILE A 302 -20.39 -4.46 -14.31
N ASN A 303 -19.09 -4.78 -14.14
CA ASN A 303 -18.30 -5.30 -15.24
C ASN A 303 -18.87 -6.61 -15.80
N ALA A 304 -19.34 -7.53 -14.93
CA ALA A 304 -19.97 -8.78 -15.33
C ALA A 304 -21.29 -8.53 -16.08
N LEU A 305 -22.15 -7.65 -15.56
CA LEU A 305 -23.42 -7.31 -16.16
C LEU A 305 -23.27 -6.70 -17.57
N LEU A 306 -22.36 -5.73 -17.70
CA LEU A 306 -22.08 -5.08 -18.98
C LEU A 306 -21.40 -6.03 -19.97
N GLY A 307 -20.59 -6.99 -19.48
CA GLY A 307 -19.98 -8.03 -20.32
C GLY A 307 -20.98 -9.02 -20.93
N ILE A 308 -22.09 -9.27 -20.28
CA ILE A 308 -23.18 -10.13 -20.82
C ILE A 308 -23.82 -9.44 -22.06
N GLY A 309 -24.02 -8.14 -22.00
CA GLY A 309 -24.54 -7.34 -23.13
C GLY A 309 -23.65 -7.36 -24.37
N GLU A 310 -22.33 -7.25 -24.19
CA GLU A 310 -21.35 -7.32 -25.28
C GLU A 310 -21.32 -8.68 -25.97
N LYS A 311 -21.34 -9.78 -25.21
CA LYS A 311 -21.40 -11.13 -25.79
C LYS A 311 -22.68 -11.38 -26.60
N LYS A 312 -23.82 -10.86 -26.14
CA LYS A 312 -25.08 -10.94 -26.90
C LYS A 312 -25.04 -10.12 -28.19
N ALA A 313 -24.48 -8.90 -28.12
CA ALA A 313 -24.35 -8.06 -29.29
C ALA A 313 -23.39 -8.67 -30.33
N ALA A 314 -22.26 -9.21 -29.91
CA ALA A 314 -21.30 -9.88 -30.79
C ALA A 314 -21.89 -11.13 -31.44
N ASN A 315 -22.63 -11.95 -30.69
CA ASN A 315 -23.31 -13.13 -31.26
C ASN A 315 -24.39 -12.73 -32.27
N HIS A 316 -25.16 -11.69 -31.98
CA HIS A 316 -26.21 -11.20 -32.92
C HIS A 316 -25.62 -10.63 -34.22
N SER A 317 -24.48 -9.93 -34.12
CA SER A 317 -23.76 -9.42 -35.29
C SER A 317 -23.20 -10.56 -36.14
N ALA A 318 -22.60 -11.59 -35.52
CA ALA A 318 -22.10 -12.76 -36.20
C ALA A 318 -23.21 -13.58 -36.92
N GLU A 319 -24.37 -13.74 -36.27
CA GLU A 319 -25.54 -14.38 -36.90
C GLU A 319 -26.11 -13.59 -38.08
N THR A 320 -26.07 -12.25 -37.99
CA THR A 320 -26.55 -11.35 -39.06
C THR A 320 -25.60 -11.38 -40.26
N GLU A 321 -24.29 -11.35 -40.04
CA GLU A 321 -23.28 -11.51 -41.10
C GLU A 321 -23.36 -12.88 -41.79
N GLN A 322 -23.55 -13.95 -41.02
CA GLN A 322 -23.68 -15.29 -41.57
C GLN A 322 -24.93 -15.49 -42.39
N LYS A 323 -26.04 -14.82 -42.02
CA LYS A 323 -27.27 -14.79 -42.81
C LYS A 323 -27.12 -13.96 -44.11
N ALA A 324 -26.36 -12.87 -44.07
CA ALA A 324 -26.09 -12.03 -45.23
C ALA A 324 -25.13 -12.71 -46.24
N THR A 325 -24.24 -13.58 -45.78
CA THR A 325 -23.29 -14.31 -46.65
C THR A 325 -23.93 -15.54 -47.30
N ASN A 326 -25.02 -16.06 -46.74
CA ASN A 326 -25.75 -17.24 -47.23
C ASN A 326 -27.00 -16.88 -48.07
N ALA A 327 -27.28 -15.61 -48.29
CA ALA A 327 -28.33 -15.08 -49.16
C ALA A 327 -27.75 -14.48 -50.44
#